data_1fa4cc6b30c527880b22eafbfde000b9
#
_entry.id   1fa4cc6b30c527880b22eafbfde000b9
#
_cell.length_a   1.000
_cell.length_b   1.000
_cell.length_c   1.000
_cell.angle_alpha   90.00
_cell.angle_beta   90.00
_cell.angle_gamma   90.00
#
_symmetry.space_group_name_H-M   'P 1'
#
loop_
_entity.id
_entity.type
_entity.pdbx_description
1 polymer ?
#
loop_
_entity_poly.entity_id
_entity_poly.type
_entity_poly.pdbx_seq_one_letter_code
_entity_poly.pdbx_strand_id
1 'polypeptide(L)'
;MTTLSTLKKFKKDGTKFTCLTCYDSMFARMMEKAEIDTILIGDSLGMVVQGHDSTLPVTVNDMAYHTANIARSNKHALILADLPFMSYVTLPEAVANSRQLMQAGAHVIKIEGGSELCDLITTLAQAGTPTCVHLGLTPQSVNVFGGYKIQGRGDEAADKLLADVKAVVAAGAALLVLECVPAELAKAVTEAVAVPVIGIGAGADTDGQVLVMHDMLGMAHGRVPRFIHDFLTDERNSAHSIEGAFALYQQSVREGSFPTEQHQFS
;
A
#
# COMPACT_ATOMS: atom_id res chain seq x y z
N MET A 1 -1.95 18.74 5.10
CA MET A 1 -2.39 17.35 5.00
C MET A 1 -2.32 16.91 3.57
N THR A 2 -1.69 15.77 3.32
CA THR A 2 -1.64 15.14 1.99
C THR A 2 -3.03 14.67 1.57
N THR A 3 -3.37 14.87 0.30
CA THR A 3 -4.66 14.52 -0.30
C THR A 3 -4.45 13.75 -1.60
N LEU A 4 -5.49 13.13 -2.14
CA LEU A 4 -5.43 12.53 -3.48
C LEU A 4 -5.00 13.53 -4.57
N SER A 5 -5.42 14.79 -4.46
CA SER A 5 -4.99 15.84 -5.38
C SER A 5 -3.50 16.15 -5.24
N THR A 6 -2.96 16.08 -4.02
CA THR A 6 -1.51 16.21 -3.76
C THR A 6 -0.73 15.08 -4.45
N LEU A 7 -1.19 13.82 -4.29
CA LEU A 7 -0.52 12.67 -4.92
C LEU A 7 -0.59 12.71 -6.45
N LYS A 8 -1.73 13.14 -7.01
CA LYS A 8 -1.86 13.36 -8.47
C LYS A 8 -0.91 14.45 -8.97
N LYS A 9 -0.73 15.51 -8.18
CA LYS A 9 0.25 16.55 -8.49
C LYS A 9 1.67 16.00 -8.44
N PHE A 10 2.01 15.21 -7.41
CA PHE A 10 3.33 14.57 -7.31
C PHE A 10 3.64 13.72 -8.54
N LYS A 11 2.70 12.88 -8.96
CA LYS A 11 2.84 12.09 -10.20
C LYS A 11 3.12 12.98 -11.42
N LYS A 12 2.34 14.03 -11.60
CA LYS A 12 2.51 14.98 -12.72
C LYS A 12 3.88 15.66 -12.71
N ASP A 13 4.37 16.01 -11.52
CA ASP A 13 5.63 16.73 -11.33
C ASP A 13 6.85 15.78 -11.27
N GLY A 14 6.65 14.45 -11.33
CA GLY A 14 7.71 13.44 -11.17
C GLY A 14 8.25 13.35 -9.75
N THR A 15 7.52 13.86 -8.75
CA THR A 15 7.92 13.82 -7.34
C THR A 15 7.49 12.46 -6.74
N LYS A 16 8.45 11.69 -6.23
CA LYS A 16 8.16 10.44 -5.54
C LYS A 16 7.51 10.71 -4.18
N PHE A 17 6.65 9.79 -3.70
CA PHE A 17 6.01 9.92 -2.38
C PHE A 17 6.11 8.63 -1.58
N THR A 18 5.93 8.77 -0.27
CA THR A 18 6.09 7.69 0.69
C THR A 18 4.76 7.16 1.21
N CYS A 19 4.72 5.85 1.41
CA CYS A 19 3.69 5.15 2.15
C CYS A 19 4.35 4.25 3.19
N LEU A 20 3.82 4.22 4.42
CA LEU A 20 4.20 3.22 5.43
C LEU A 20 2.96 2.63 6.05
N THR A 21 3.01 1.33 6.38
CA THR A 21 1.97 0.78 7.24
C THR A 21 2.11 1.34 8.65
N CYS A 22 0.98 1.53 9.34
CA CYS A 22 0.97 2.00 10.71
C CYS A 22 -0.25 1.43 11.45
N TYR A 23 -0.10 1.14 12.74
CA TYR A 23 -1.14 0.44 13.49
C TYR A 23 -1.48 1.09 14.83
N ASP A 24 -0.73 2.12 15.26
CA ASP A 24 -1.00 2.83 16.50
C ASP A 24 -0.69 4.33 16.42
N SER A 25 -1.17 5.05 17.42
CA SER A 25 -1.10 6.51 17.47
C SER A 25 0.30 7.06 17.72
N MET A 26 1.20 6.30 18.36
CA MET A 26 2.55 6.79 18.66
C MET A 26 3.42 6.75 17.44
N PHE A 27 3.38 5.63 16.67
CA PHE A 27 4.06 5.54 15.39
C PHE A 27 3.51 6.54 14.37
N ALA A 28 2.18 6.78 14.35
CA ALA A 28 1.59 7.79 13.47
C ALA A 28 2.16 9.20 13.74
N ARG A 29 2.40 9.56 14.98
CA ARG A 29 3.03 10.86 15.36
C ARG A 29 4.50 10.93 14.94
N MET A 30 5.24 9.81 15.03
CA MET A 30 6.63 9.76 14.54
C MET A 30 6.68 9.88 13.02
N MET A 31 5.76 9.22 12.31
CA MET A 31 5.62 9.33 10.86
C MET A 31 5.22 10.74 10.41
N GLU A 32 4.38 11.44 11.19
CA GLU A 32 4.02 12.84 10.94
C GLU A 32 5.26 13.76 11.01
N LYS A 33 6.13 13.56 12.01
CA LYS A 33 7.39 14.31 12.12
C LYS A 33 8.35 14.05 10.97
N ALA A 34 8.34 12.83 10.44
CA ALA A 34 9.14 12.43 9.28
C ALA A 34 8.48 12.83 7.95
N GLU A 35 7.32 13.50 7.98
CA GLU A 35 6.57 13.93 6.80
C GLU A 35 6.21 12.79 5.83
N ILE A 36 5.88 11.61 6.35
CA ILE A 36 5.38 10.49 5.55
C ILE A 36 4.07 10.91 4.87
N ASP A 37 4.00 10.78 3.55
CA ASP A 37 2.88 11.31 2.75
C ASP A 37 1.59 10.54 2.92
N THR A 38 1.68 9.21 3.03
CA THR A 38 0.51 8.32 3.17
C THR A 38 0.76 7.26 4.24
N ILE A 39 -0.29 6.94 4.99
CA ILE A 39 -0.28 5.86 5.97
C ILE A 39 -1.28 4.80 5.52
N LEU A 40 -0.84 3.53 5.53
CA LEU A 40 -1.67 2.38 5.24
C LEU A 40 -1.96 1.61 6.54
N ILE A 41 -3.22 1.52 6.91
CA ILE A 41 -3.66 0.53 7.89
C ILE A 41 -3.90 -0.74 7.08
N GLY A 42 -2.86 -1.59 7.01
CA GLY A 42 -2.87 -2.81 6.24
C GLY A 42 -3.34 -4.01 7.04
N ASP A 43 -4.00 -4.97 6.40
CA ASP A 43 -4.34 -6.26 7.03
C ASP A 43 -3.11 -7.11 7.36
N SER A 44 -1.92 -6.71 6.90
CA SER A 44 -0.63 -7.17 7.42
C SER A 44 -0.51 -7.06 8.95
N LEU A 45 -1.37 -6.24 9.61
CA LEU A 45 -1.49 -6.21 11.07
C LEU A 45 -1.73 -7.60 11.68
N GLY A 46 -2.41 -8.49 10.96
CA GLY A 46 -2.62 -9.87 11.37
C GLY A 46 -1.30 -10.58 11.65
N MET A 47 -0.31 -10.36 10.81
CA MET A 47 1.01 -10.98 10.94
C MET A 47 1.91 -10.24 11.94
N VAL A 48 2.02 -8.91 11.82
CA VAL A 48 3.03 -8.14 12.57
C VAL A 48 2.56 -7.61 13.92
N VAL A 49 1.24 -7.61 14.18
CA VAL A 49 0.67 -7.12 15.45
C VAL A 49 -0.06 -8.23 16.19
N GLN A 50 -0.87 -9.06 15.48
CA GLN A 50 -1.68 -10.10 16.10
C GLN A 50 -0.96 -11.47 16.17
N GLY A 51 0.16 -11.67 15.44
CA GLY A 51 0.97 -12.89 15.48
C GLY A 51 0.39 -14.06 14.68
N HIS A 52 -0.48 -13.78 13.70
CA HIS A 52 -0.97 -14.81 12.78
C HIS A 52 0.03 -15.12 11.67
N ASP A 53 -0.08 -16.29 11.06
CA ASP A 53 0.77 -16.72 9.93
C ASP A 53 0.36 -16.07 8.58
N SER A 54 -0.77 -15.37 8.54
CA SER A 54 -1.31 -14.72 7.34
C SER A 54 -2.21 -13.54 7.69
N THR A 55 -2.63 -12.77 6.67
CA THR A 55 -3.58 -11.65 6.81
C THR A 55 -5.04 -12.12 6.95
N LEU A 56 -5.35 -13.37 6.63
CA LEU A 56 -6.72 -13.89 6.51
C LEU A 56 -7.59 -13.80 7.78
N PRO A 57 -7.06 -13.93 9.00
CA PRO A 57 -7.87 -13.85 10.22
C PRO A 57 -8.32 -12.43 10.59
N VAL A 58 -7.77 -11.39 9.98
CA VAL A 58 -8.06 -9.99 10.33
C VAL A 58 -9.52 -9.65 10.02
N THR A 59 -10.18 -9.00 10.98
CA THR A 59 -11.57 -8.57 10.86
C THR A 59 -11.71 -7.10 10.51
N VAL A 60 -12.87 -6.70 9.98
CA VAL A 60 -13.20 -5.29 9.73
C VAL A 60 -13.17 -4.47 11.03
N ASN A 61 -13.53 -5.07 12.17
CA ASN A 61 -13.48 -4.40 13.47
C ASN A 61 -12.04 -4.11 13.91
N ASP A 62 -11.10 -5.01 13.65
CA ASP A 62 -9.67 -4.78 13.90
C ASP A 62 -9.19 -3.59 13.04
N MET A 63 -9.51 -3.62 11.75
CA MET A 63 -9.16 -2.54 10.84
C MET A 63 -9.74 -1.20 11.27
N ALA A 64 -11.01 -1.15 11.66
CA ALA A 64 -11.68 0.05 12.15
C ALA A 64 -11.05 0.57 13.46
N TYR A 65 -10.68 -0.33 14.38
CA TYR A 65 -10.02 0.04 15.63
C TYR A 65 -8.67 0.73 15.38
N HIS A 66 -7.81 0.12 14.57
CA HIS A 66 -6.50 0.67 14.25
C HIS A 66 -6.63 1.97 13.41
N THR A 67 -7.55 2.03 12.46
CA THR A 67 -7.84 3.25 11.68
C THR A 67 -8.23 4.41 12.58
N ALA A 68 -9.14 4.19 13.53
CA ALA A 68 -9.57 5.23 14.47
C ALA A 68 -8.43 5.73 15.39
N ASN A 69 -7.51 4.85 15.79
CA ASN A 69 -6.35 5.23 16.59
C ASN A 69 -5.41 6.16 15.82
N ILE A 70 -5.16 5.84 14.54
CA ILE A 70 -4.29 6.63 13.67
C ILE A 70 -4.94 7.96 13.30
N ALA A 71 -6.22 7.95 12.91
CA ALA A 71 -6.95 9.16 12.52
C ALA A 71 -6.94 10.25 13.61
N ARG A 72 -7.00 9.87 14.89
CA ARG A 72 -6.91 10.83 16.01
C ARG A 72 -5.53 11.48 16.16
N SER A 73 -4.48 10.83 15.68
CA SER A 73 -3.08 11.26 15.88
C SER A 73 -2.45 11.85 14.64
N ASN A 74 -2.95 11.51 13.46
CA ASN A 74 -2.40 11.94 12.17
C ASN A 74 -3.09 13.21 11.69
N LYS A 75 -2.28 14.21 11.32
CA LYS A 75 -2.75 15.48 10.73
C LYS A 75 -2.10 15.77 9.38
N HIS A 76 -1.15 14.94 8.97
CA HIS A 76 -0.34 15.16 7.77
C HIS A 76 -0.65 14.16 6.64
N ALA A 77 -0.56 12.88 6.93
CA ALA A 77 -0.64 11.83 5.91
C ALA A 77 -2.07 11.55 5.43
N LEU A 78 -2.20 11.13 4.18
CA LEU A 78 -3.43 10.54 3.66
C LEU A 78 -3.58 9.11 4.23
N ILE A 79 -4.74 8.78 4.80
CA ILE A 79 -4.99 7.49 5.45
C ILE A 79 -5.68 6.53 4.47
N LEU A 80 -5.03 5.39 4.21
CA LEU A 80 -5.57 4.25 3.49
C LEU A 80 -5.92 3.16 4.50
N ALA A 81 -7.04 2.45 4.33
CA ALA A 81 -7.41 1.30 5.16
C ALA A 81 -7.87 0.13 4.29
N ASP A 82 -7.36 -1.07 4.58
CA ASP A 82 -7.73 -2.28 3.86
C ASP A 82 -9.12 -2.78 4.26
N LEU A 83 -9.91 -3.16 3.27
CA LEU A 83 -10.94 -4.16 3.49
C LEU A 83 -10.26 -5.54 3.62
N PRO A 84 -10.38 -6.22 4.77
CA PRO A 84 -9.72 -7.50 4.98
C PRO A 84 -10.38 -8.62 4.17
N PHE A 85 -9.72 -9.76 4.15
CA PHE A 85 -10.15 -10.95 3.40
C PHE A 85 -11.64 -11.27 3.56
N MET A 86 -12.32 -11.53 2.43
CA MET A 86 -13.74 -11.90 2.34
C MET A 86 -14.74 -10.84 2.86
N SER A 87 -14.31 -9.63 3.16
CA SER A 87 -15.20 -8.57 3.67
C SER A 87 -15.85 -7.72 2.58
N TYR A 88 -15.63 -8.03 1.30
CA TYR A 88 -16.13 -7.27 0.14
C TYR A 88 -16.59 -8.16 -1.02
N VAL A 89 -17.02 -9.39 -0.73
CA VAL A 89 -17.48 -10.34 -1.75
C VAL A 89 -18.81 -9.91 -2.36
N THR A 90 -19.70 -9.30 -1.58
CA THR A 90 -20.96 -8.77 -2.06
C THR A 90 -21.00 -7.24 -1.97
N LEU A 91 -21.64 -6.57 -2.93
CA LEU A 91 -21.74 -5.10 -2.93
C LEU A 91 -22.33 -4.53 -1.63
N PRO A 92 -23.45 -5.04 -1.08
CA PRO A 92 -24.00 -4.53 0.17
C PRO A 92 -23.03 -4.62 1.34
N GLU A 93 -22.32 -5.73 1.46
CA GLU A 93 -21.32 -5.97 2.51
C GLU A 93 -20.11 -5.04 2.33
N ALA A 94 -19.57 -4.97 1.13
CA ALA A 94 -18.45 -4.10 0.80
C ALA A 94 -18.75 -2.62 1.10
N VAL A 95 -19.95 -2.14 0.74
CA VAL A 95 -20.39 -0.77 1.05
C VAL A 95 -20.53 -0.54 2.55
N ALA A 96 -21.10 -1.51 3.30
CA ALA A 96 -21.26 -1.41 4.74
C ALA A 96 -19.89 -1.36 5.44
N ASN A 97 -18.95 -2.23 5.06
CA ASN A 97 -17.61 -2.31 5.62
C ASN A 97 -16.76 -1.10 5.24
N SER A 98 -16.83 -0.63 3.99
CA SER A 98 -16.19 0.62 3.56
C SER A 98 -16.68 1.81 4.37
N ARG A 99 -17.99 1.94 4.59
CA ARG A 99 -18.57 2.97 5.45
C ARG A 99 -17.99 2.93 6.85
N GLN A 100 -17.84 1.74 7.45
CA GLN A 100 -17.30 1.58 8.79
C GLN A 100 -15.86 2.11 8.88
N LEU A 101 -15.02 1.78 7.90
CA LEU A 101 -13.62 2.25 7.86
C LEU A 101 -13.53 3.76 7.57
N MET A 102 -14.35 4.28 6.67
CA MET A 102 -14.42 5.74 6.41
C MET A 102 -14.88 6.51 7.66
N GLN A 103 -15.87 6.00 8.39
CA GLN A 103 -16.32 6.58 9.66
C GLN A 103 -15.29 6.47 10.78
N ALA A 104 -14.41 5.46 10.72
CA ALA A 104 -13.25 5.34 11.62
C ALA A 104 -12.14 6.35 11.28
N GLY A 105 -12.18 7.01 10.12
CA GLY A 105 -11.25 8.05 9.71
C GLY A 105 -10.35 7.72 8.53
N ALA A 106 -10.61 6.62 7.80
CA ALA A 106 -9.96 6.38 6.52
C ALA A 106 -10.34 7.45 5.50
N HIS A 107 -9.42 7.78 4.60
CA HIS A 107 -9.66 8.67 3.47
C HIS A 107 -9.81 7.89 2.16
N VAL A 108 -9.24 6.71 2.08
CA VAL A 108 -9.24 5.82 0.91
C VAL A 108 -9.41 4.38 1.39
N ILE A 109 -10.23 3.61 0.71
CA ILE A 109 -10.42 2.18 0.97
C ILE A 109 -9.51 1.38 0.05
N LYS A 110 -8.67 0.50 0.60
CA LYS A 110 -7.85 -0.41 -0.22
C LYS A 110 -8.55 -1.77 -0.34
N ILE A 111 -8.47 -2.34 -1.55
CA ILE A 111 -9.04 -3.65 -1.93
C ILE A 111 -8.05 -4.39 -2.82
N GLU A 112 -8.06 -5.71 -2.78
CA GLU A 112 -7.17 -6.57 -3.55
C GLU A 112 -7.92 -7.32 -4.64
N GLY A 113 -7.48 -7.17 -5.89
CA GLY A 113 -8.06 -7.85 -7.06
C GLY A 113 -7.92 -7.03 -8.33
N GLY A 114 -8.50 -7.53 -9.41
CA GLY A 114 -8.44 -6.93 -10.74
C GLY A 114 -9.81 -6.47 -11.25
N SER A 115 -10.07 -6.76 -12.52
CA SER A 115 -11.29 -6.33 -13.24
C SER A 115 -12.59 -6.84 -12.64
N GLU A 116 -12.56 -7.91 -11.87
CA GLU A 116 -13.71 -8.44 -11.11
C GLU A 116 -14.25 -7.46 -10.05
N LEU A 117 -13.44 -6.48 -9.65
CA LEU A 117 -13.83 -5.46 -8.66
C LEU A 117 -14.43 -4.19 -9.28
N CYS A 118 -14.58 -4.10 -10.61
CA CYS A 118 -15.01 -2.88 -11.29
C CYS A 118 -16.36 -2.36 -10.82
N ASP A 119 -17.34 -3.24 -10.57
CA ASP A 119 -18.67 -2.85 -10.08
C ASP A 119 -18.59 -2.25 -8.66
N LEU A 120 -17.76 -2.84 -7.80
CA LEU A 120 -17.51 -2.33 -6.45
C LEU A 120 -16.83 -0.95 -6.51
N ILE A 121 -15.77 -0.83 -7.30
CA ILE A 121 -15.02 0.43 -7.47
C ILE A 121 -15.95 1.54 -7.95
N THR A 122 -16.77 1.26 -8.98
CA THR A 122 -17.73 2.21 -9.52
C THR A 122 -18.76 2.64 -8.47
N THR A 123 -19.30 1.67 -7.72
CA THR A 123 -20.28 1.93 -6.65
C THR A 123 -19.70 2.81 -5.56
N LEU A 124 -18.49 2.50 -5.08
CA LEU A 124 -17.82 3.29 -4.04
C LEU A 124 -17.45 4.68 -4.54
N ALA A 125 -16.93 4.80 -5.77
CA ALA A 125 -16.57 6.10 -6.36
C ALA A 125 -17.79 7.01 -6.50
N GLN A 126 -18.94 6.48 -6.97
CA GLN A 126 -20.21 7.23 -7.06
C GLN A 126 -20.75 7.64 -5.69
N ALA A 127 -20.49 6.84 -4.65
CA ALA A 127 -20.83 7.14 -3.27
C ALA A 127 -19.84 8.12 -2.59
N GLY A 128 -18.83 8.61 -3.30
CA GLY A 128 -17.82 9.54 -2.75
C GLY A 128 -16.73 8.86 -1.92
N THR A 129 -16.56 7.54 -2.05
CA THR A 129 -15.53 6.76 -1.36
C THR A 129 -14.40 6.41 -2.35
N PRO A 130 -13.22 7.04 -2.27
CA PRO A 130 -12.10 6.71 -3.14
C PRO A 130 -11.55 5.31 -2.83
N THR A 131 -11.09 4.61 -3.87
CA THR A 131 -10.47 3.29 -3.73
C THR A 131 -9.00 3.29 -4.15
N CYS A 132 -8.21 2.48 -3.47
CA CYS A 132 -6.87 2.06 -3.83
C CYS A 132 -6.91 0.58 -4.19
N VAL A 133 -6.56 0.22 -5.41
CA VAL A 133 -6.63 -1.17 -5.87
C VAL A 133 -5.25 -1.79 -5.85
N HIS A 134 -5.12 -2.95 -5.18
CA HIS A 134 -3.89 -3.69 -5.05
C HIS A 134 -3.85 -4.85 -6.05
N LEU A 135 -2.87 -4.79 -6.95
CA LEU A 135 -2.64 -5.78 -8.01
C LEU A 135 -1.22 -6.36 -7.91
N GLY A 136 -0.98 -7.41 -8.65
CA GLY A 136 0.25 -8.20 -8.56
C GLY A 136 0.08 -9.30 -7.52
N LEU A 137 1.01 -9.43 -6.59
CA LEU A 137 0.82 -10.30 -5.44
C LEU A 137 -0.21 -9.67 -4.50
N THR A 138 -1.29 -10.37 -4.26
CA THR A 138 -2.34 -9.98 -3.32
C THR A 138 -2.30 -10.95 -2.14
N PRO A 139 -1.83 -10.52 -0.92
CA PRO A 139 -1.68 -11.41 0.23
C PRO A 139 -2.94 -12.14 0.63
N GLN A 140 -4.12 -11.56 0.43
CA GLN A 140 -5.41 -12.20 0.67
C GLN A 140 -5.65 -13.44 -0.23
N SER A 141 -4.97 -13.50 -1.38
CA SER A 141 -5.05 -14.62 -2.33
C SER A 141 -3.90 -15.62 -2.18
N VAL A 142 -3.13 -15.58 -1.08
CA VAL A 142 -1.94 -16.40 -0.88
C VAL A 142 -2.18 -17.91 -1.07
N ASN A 143 -3.36 -18.41 -0.69
CA ASN A 143 -3.73 -19.81 -0.86
C ASN A 143 -3.95 -20.17 -2.32
N VAL A 144 -4.49 -19.25 -3.13
CA VAL A 144 -4.67 -19.44 -4.59
C VAL A 144 -3.33 -19.46 -5.29
N PHE A 145 -2.43 -18.56 -4.91
CA PHE A 145 -1.07 -18.51 -5.49
C PHE A 145 -0.14 -19.64 -5.04
N GLY A 146 -0.50 -20.32 -3.92
CA GLY A 146 0.37 -21.31 -3.30
C GLY A 146 1.66 -20.68 -2.74
N GLY A 147 1.53 -19.52 -2.10
CA GLY A 147 2.59 -18.75 -1.45
C GLY A 147 2.86 -17.38 -2.09
N TYR A 148 3.83 -16.69 -1.53
CA TYR A 148 4.24 -15.35 -1.97
C TYR A 148 5.13 -15.44 -3.24
N LYS A 149 4.52 -15.33 -4.40
CA LYS A 149 5.19 -15.49 -5.71
C LYS A 149 5.09 -14.19 -6.51
N ILE A 150 6.13 -13.91 -7.31
CA ILE A 150 6.13 -12.79 -8.25
C ILE A 150 5.02 -13.00 -9.28
N GLN A 151 4.24 -11.97 -9.52
CA GLN A 151 3.13 -11.94 -10.47
C GLN A 151 3.51 -11.18 -11.75
N GLY A 152 2.80 -11.43 -12.86
CA GLY A 152 3.02 -10.70 -14.10
C GLY A 152 4.28 -11.11 -14.87
N ARG A 153 4.86 -12.28 -14.60
CA ARG A 153 5.96 -12.83 -15.40
C ARG A 153 5.46 -13.50 -16.67
N GLY A 154 6.11 -13.17 -17.79
CA GLY A 154 5.73 -13.61 -19.13
C GLY A 154 4.62 -12.75 -19.74
N ASP A 155 4.54 -12.77 -21.07
CA ASP A 155 3.71 -11.83 -21.83
C ASP A 155 2.21 -11.93 -21.47
N GLU A 156 1.67 -13.14 -21.40
CA GLU A 156 0.26 -13.34 -21.06
C GLU A 156 -0.12 -12.79 -19.67
N ALA A 157 0.72 -13.03 -18.66
CA ALA A 157 0.46 -12.55 -17.29
C ALA A 157 0.66 -11.03 -17.21
N ALA A 158 1.61 -10.47 -17.94
CA ALA A 158 1.84 -9.03 -18.02
C ALA A 158 0.67 -8.33 -18.73
N ASP A 159 0.20 -8.86 -19.87
CA ASP A 159 -0.95 -8.34 -20.60
C ASP A 159 -2.22 -8.38 -19.75
N LYS A 160 -2.45 -9.47 -19.00
CA LYS A 160 -3.57 -9.57 -18.08
C LYS A 160 -3.50 -8.50 -17.02
N LEU A 161 -2.34 -8.30 -16.37
CA LEU A 161 -2.17 -7.27 -15.34
C LEU A 161 -2.45 -5.87 -15.90
N LEU A 162 -1.93 -5.56 -17.09
CA LEU A 162 -2.18 -4.28 -17.76
C LEU A 162 -3.67 -4.07 -18.11
N ALA A 163 -4.36 -5.13 -18.53
CA ALA A 163 -5.80 -5.09 -18.79
C ALA A 163 -6.59 -4.84 -17.51
N ASP A 164 -6.27 -5.54 -16.41
CA ASP A 164 -6.89 -5.34 -15.11
C ASP A 164 -6.67 -3.91 -14.59
N VAL A 165 -5.45 -3.39 -14.69
CA VAL A 165 -5.12 -2.00 -14.32
C VAL A 165 -5.99 -1.00 -15.08
N LYS A 166 -6.09 -1.14 -16.39
CA LYS A 166 -6.92 -0.24 -17.21
C LYS A 166 -8.39 -0.31 -16.82
N ALA A 167 -8.90 -1.52 -16.56
CA ALA A 167 -10.29 -1.74 -16.17
C ALA A 167 -10.62 -1.08 -14.82
N VAL A 168 -9.80 -1.30 -13.79
CA VAL A 168 -10.05 -0.72 -12.45
C VAL A 168 -9.90 0.80 -12.45
N VAL A 169 -8.97 1.36 -13.23
CA VAL A 169 -8.83 2.82 -13.38
C VAL A 169 -10.02 3.41 -14.11
N ALA A 170 -10.51 2.76 -15.17
CA ALA A 170 -11.72 3.18 -15.88
C ALA A 170 -12.97 3.10 -14.98
N ALA A 171 -13.04 2.14 -14.07
CA ALA A 171 -14.09 2.01 -13.06
C ALA A 171 -14.06 3.10 -11.97
N GLY A 172 -12.96 3.86 -11.84
CA GLY A 172 -12.84 4.99 -10.91
C GLY A 172 -11.85 4.79 -9.76
N ALA A 173 -10.96 3.80 -9.83
CA ALA A 173 -9.87 3.67 -8.85
C ALA A 173 -9.06 4.97 -8.76
N ALA A 174 -8.79 5.41 -7.53
CA ALA A 174 -8.09 6.67 -7.26
C ALA A 174 -6.58 6.51 -7.08
N LEU A 175 -6.14 5.32 -6.66
CA LEU A 175 -4.75 4.91 -6.42
C LEU A 175 -4.58 3.44 -6.80
N LEU A 176 -3.36 3.03 -7.08
CA LEU A 176 -2.97 1.64 -7.27
C LEU A 176 -1.82 1.27 -6.32
N VAL A 177 -1.79 0.00 -5.89
CA VAL A 177 -0.62 -0.66 -5.31
C VAL A 177 -0.20 -1.78 -6.25
N LEU A 178 1.08 -1.87 -6.55
CA LEU A 178 1.69 -2.99 -7.28
C LEU A 178 2.67 -3.70 -6.35
N GLU A 179 2.42 -4.98 -6.07
CA GLU A 179 3.29 -5.79 -5.23
C GLU A 179 3.93 -6.94 -6.00
N CYS A 180 5.24 -7.11 -5.82
CA CYS A 180 6.01 -8.25 -6.35
C CYS A 180 5.73 -8.50 -7.84
N VAL A 181 5.88 -7.46 -8.64
CA VAL A 181 5.82 -7.53 -10.11
C VAL A 181 7.19 -7.16 -10.70
N PRO A 182 7.54 -7.61 -11.93
CA PRO A 182 8.75 -7.16 -12.60
C PRO A 182 8.82 -5.64 -12.73
N ALA A 183 10.00 -5.05 -12.49
CA ALA A 183 10.17 -3.59 -12.49
C ALA A 183 9.76 -2.93 -13.82
N GLU A 184 10.09 -3.57 -14.95
CA GLU A 184 9.69 -3.08 -16.28
C GLU A 184 8.18 -3.06 -16.47
N LEU A 185 7.48 -4.07 -15.95
CA LEU A 185 6.01 -4.10 -15.99
C LEU A 185 5.41 -3.01 -15.10
N ALA A 186 5.97 -2.81 -13.89
CA ALA A 186 5.51 -1.75 -12.99
C ALA A 186 5.71 -0.36 -13.60
N LYS A 187 6.83 -0.14 -14.31
CA LYS A 187 7.08 1.07 -15.10
C LYS A 187 6.01 1.26 -16.18
N ALA A 188 5.78 0.24 -17.01
CA ALA A 188 4.78 0.30 -18.06
C ALA A 188 3.38 0.61 -17.52
N VAL A 189 2.99 0.00 -16.38
CA VAL A 189 1.74 0.31 -15.68
C VAL A 189 1.72 1.77 -15.24
N THR A 190 2.78 2.25 -14.59
CA THR A 190 2.84 3.61 -14.04
C THR A 190 2.70 4.67 -15.13
N GLU A 191 3.32 4.43 -16.30
CA GLU A 191 3.22 5.31 -17.48
C GLU A 191 1.84 5.25 -18.16
N ALA A 192 1.17 4.09 -18.09
CA ALA A 192 -0.12 3.88 -18.78
C ALA A 192 -1.32 4.52 -18.07
N VAL A 193 -1.20 4.93 -16.80
CA VAL A 193 -2.34 5.43 -16.01
C VAL A 193 -2.11 6.84 -15.46
N ALA A 194 -3.21 7.59 -15.31
CA ALA A 194 -3.17 8.93 -14.72
C ALA A 194 -3.25 8.94 -13.19
N VAL A 195 -3.66 7.84 -12.58
CA VAL A 195 -3.72 7.71 -11.12
C VAL A 195 -2.34 7.38 -10.54
N PRO A 196 -2.02 7.84 -9.32
CA PRO A 196 -0.74 7.50 -8.69
C PRO A 196 -0.62 6.00 -8.41
N VAL A 197 0.60 5.46 -8.59
CA VAL A 197 0.95 4.05 -8.40
C VAL A 197 1.98 3.93 -7.29
N ILE A 198 1.69 3.10 -6.30
CA ILE A 198 2.57 2.78 -5.17
C ILE A 198 3.19 1.40 -5.42
N GLY A 199 4.50 1.28 -5.30
CA GLY A 199 5.21 0.01 -5.48
C GLY A 199 5.68 -0.61 -4.16
N ILE A 200 5.71 -1.93 -4.12
CA ILE A 200 6.41 -2.73 -3.13
C ILE A 200 7.00 -3.97 -3.81
N GLY A 201 8.34 -4.08 -3.86
CA GLY A 201 8.97 -5.08 -4.70
C GLY A 201 8.63 -4.94 -6.19
N ALA A 202 8.42 -3.71 -6.66
CA ALA A 202 7.99 -3.38 -8.01
C ALA A 202 8.96 -2.39 -8.72
N GLY A 203 10.13 -2.18 -8.15
CA GLY A 203 11.13 -1.27 -8.72
C GLY A 203 10.89 0.21 -8.38
N ALA A 204 11.79 1.07 -8.85
CA ALA A 204 11.84 2.49 -8.50
C ALA A 204 10.97 3.39 -9.39
N ASP A 205 10.45 2.87 -10.51
CA ASP A 205 9.72 3.68 -11.50
C ASP A 205 8.27 4.00 -11.10
N THR A 206 7.71 3.36 -10.07
CA THR A 206 6.40 3.73 -9.51
C THR A 206 6.43 5.13 -8.89
N ASP A 207 5.28 5.78 -8.76
CA ASP A 207 5.17 7.15 -8.25
C ASP A 207 5.47 7.25 -6.75
N GLY A 208 5.20 6.19 -5.98
CA GLY A 208 5.50 6.08 -4.56
C GLY A 208 5.94 4.68 -4.18
N GLN A 209 6.39 4.54 -2.92
CA GLN A 209 6.83 3.25 -2.36
C GLN A 209 6.09 2.98 -1.06
N VAL A 210 5.75 1.71 -0.80
CA VAL A 210 5.24 1.28 0.50
C VAL A 210 6.15 0.20 1.10
N LEU A 211 6.32 0.25 2.41
CA LEU A 211 6.88 -0.82 3.23
C LEU A 211 6.00 -1.10 4.44
N VAL A 212 6.04 -2.33 4.94
CA VAL A 212 5.53 -2.65 6.26
C VAL A 212 6.46 -2.03 7.29
N MET A 213 5.91 -1.23 8.22
CA MET A 213 6.71 -0.50 9.20
C MET A 213 7.64 -1.41 10.01
N HIS A 214 7.14 -2.56 10.46
CA HIS A 214 7.94 -3.50 11.23
C HIS A 214 9.12 -4.07 10.42
N ASP A 215 8.91 -4.32 9.14
CA ASP A 215 9.95 -4.86 8.27
C ASP A 215 11.08 -3.85 8.06
N MET A 216 10.74 -2.58 7.78
CA MET A 216 11.75 -1.52 7.60
C MET A 216 12.48 -1.14 8.88
N LEU A 217 11.96 -1.54 10.03
CA LEU A 217 12.61 -1.40 11.34
C LEU A 217 13.37 -2.67 11.77
N GLY A 218 13.65 -3.58 10.83
CA GLY A 218 14.43 -4.78 11.10
C GLY A 218 13.73 -5.84 11.96
N MET A 219 12.40 -5.77 12.11
CA MET A 219 11.62 -6.70 12.93
C MET A 219 11.09 -7.91 12.14
N ALA A 220 11.41 -8.01 10.85
CA ALA A 220 11.03 -9.16 10.04
C ALA A 220 11.69 -10.45 10.56
N HIS A 221 10.92 -11.53 10.63
CA HIS A 221 11.41 -12.84 11.07
C HIS A 221 11.42 -13.86 9.93
N GLY A 222 12.34 -14.81 9.98
CA GLY A 222 12.45 -15.89 9.01
C GLY A 222 13.03 -15.43 7.67
N ARG A 223 12.36 -15.78 6.56
CA ARG A 223 12.79 -15.37 5.21
C ARG A 223 12.38 -13.94 4.93
N VAL A 224 13.31 -13.01 5.03
CA VAL A 224 13.09 -11.60 4.70
C VAL A 224 12.96 -11.43 3.18
N PRO A 225 11.87 -10.84 2.65
CA PRO A 225 11.73 -10.50 1.25
C PRO A 225 12.83 -9.54 0.77
N ARG A 226 13.30 -9.71 -0.47
CA ARG A 226 14.42 -8.92 -0.99
C ARG A 226 14.12 -7.42 -1.13
N PHE A 227 12.87 -7.03 -1.18
CA PHE A 227 12.47 -5.62 -1.29
C PHE A 227 12.51 -4.87 0.05
N ILE A 228 12.74 -5.58 1.16
CA ILE A 228 12.86 -4.98 2.49
C ILE A 228 14.27 -4.45 2.68
N HIS A 229 14.39 -3.25 3.22
CA HIS A 229 15.60 -2.65 3.72
C HIS A 229 15.41 -2.24 5.18
N ASP A 230 16.38 -2.58 6.03
CA ASP A 230 16.40 -2.18 7.44
C ASP A 230 16.95 -0.76 7.57
N PHE A 231 16.03 0.21 7.69
CA PHE A 231 16.39 1.62 7.89
C PHE A 231 16.77 1.94 9.33
N LEU A 232 16.44 1.08 10.30
CA LEU A 232 16.81 1.33 11.70
C LEU A 232 18.30 1.18 11.91
N THR A 233 18.92 0.13 11.33
CA THR A 233 20.33 -0.18 11.45
C THR A 233 21.18 0.37 10.31
N ASP A 234 20.58 1.03 9.31
CA ASP A 234 21.31 1.69 8.22
C ASP A 234 22.29 2.74 8.79
N GLU A 235 23.53 2.75 8.33
CA GLU A 235 24.60 3.65 8.80
C GLU A 235 24.24 5.13 8.60
N ARG A 236 23.40 5.45 7.63
CA ARG A 236 22.87 6.80 7.39
C ARG A 236 21.92 7.27 8.49
N ASN A 237 21.31 6.34 9.23
CA ASN A 237 20.54 6.63 10.43
C ASN A 237 21.48 6.75 11.64
N SER A 238 22.26 7.80 11.69
CA SER A 238 23.32 7.99 12.70
C SER A 238 22.85 7.94 14.15
N ALA A 239 21.57 8.24 14.40
CA ALA A 239 20.96 8.16 15.73
C ALA A 239 20.47 6.76 16.10
N HIS A 240 20.44 5.81 15.13
CA HIS A 240 19.82 4.48 15.27
C HIS A 240 18.44 4.55 15.95
N SER A 241 17.67 5.58 15.60
CA SER A 241 16.35 5.84 16.16
C SER A 241 15.25 5.51 15.17
N ILE A 242 14.06 5.19 15.68
CA ILE A 242 12.88 4.94 14.84
C ILE A 242 12.49 6.21 14.05
N GLU A 243 12.54 7.38 14.68
CA GLU A 243 12.28 8.65 13.99
C GLU A 243 13.30 8.89 12.87
N GLY A 244 14.58 8.56 13.11
CA GLY A 244 15.64 8.63 12.10
C GLY A 244 15.41 7.66 10.95
N ALA A 245 14.95 6.43 11.23
CA ALA A 245 14.61 5.44 10.20
C ALA A 245 13.47 5.92 9.29
N PHE A 246 12.41 6.51 9.85
CA PHE A 246 11.32 7.08 9.05
C PHE A 246 11.78 8.25 8.20
N ALA A 247 12.59 9.15 8.76
CA ALA A 247 13.13 10.29 8.03
C ALA A 247 14.05 9.84 6.89
N LEU A 248 14.91 8.84 7.14
CA LEU A 248 15.81 8.28 6.12
C LEU A 248 15.03 7.57 5.01
N TYR A 249 13.96 6.82 5.36
CA TYR A 249 13.08 6.21 4.36
C TYR A 249 12.43 7.28 3.48
N GLN A 250 11.85 8.30 4.09
CA GLN A 250 11.22 9.42 3.39
C GLN A 250 12.19 10.09 2.42
N GLN A 251 13.39 10.43 2.90
CA GLN A 251 14.43 11.03 2.08
C GLN A 251 14.85 10.09 0.93
N SER A 252 15.11 8.81 1.22
CA SER A 252 15.60 7.84 0.23
C SER A 252 14.60 7.62 -0.91
N VAL A 253 13.31 7.56 -0.60
CA VAL A 253 12.25 7.46 -1.63
C VAL A 253 12.17 8.75 -2.44
N ARG A 254 12.21 9.89 -1.77
CA ARG A 254 12.11 11.22 -2.40
C ARG A 254 13.26 11.49 -3.38
N GLU A 255 14.47 11.07 -3.02
CA GLU A 255 15.67 11.21 -3.81
C GLU A 255 15.86 10.09 -4.85
N GLY A 256 15.03 9.04 -4.82
CA GLY A 256 15.14 7.88 -5.69
C GLY A 256 16.33 6.96 -5.36
N SER A 257 16.88 7.05 -4.14
CA SER A 257 17.96 6.16 -3.67
C SER A 257 17.42 4.85 -3.04
N PHE A 258 16.10 4.74 -2.86
CA PHE A 258 15.37 3.52 -2.52
C PHE A 258 14.05 3.47 -3.31
N PRO A 259 13.67 2.28 -3.83
CA PRO A 259 14.42 1.02 -3.87
C PRO A 259 15.58 1.05 -4.88
N THR A 260 16.59 0.20 -4.66
CA THR A 260 17.66 -0.04 -5.62
C THR A 260 17.39 -1.31 -6.44
N GLU A 261 18.25 -1.61 -7.42
CA GLU A 261 18.16 -2.86 -8.21
C GLU A 261 18.14 -4.13 -7.34
N GLN A 262 18.75 -4.11 -6.16
CA GLN A 262 18.73 -5.23 -5.22
C GLN A 262 17.34 -5.49 -4.62
N HIS A 263 16.48 -4.48 -4.59
CA HIS A 263 15.15 -4.52 -3.98
C HIS A 263 14.02 -4.81 -4.98
N GLN A 264 14.34 -5.05 -6.25
CA GLN A 264 13.35 -5.27 -7.30
C GLN A 264 13.40 -6.68 -7.88
N PHE A 265 12.38 -7.03 -8.65
CA PHE A 265 12.27 -8.28 -9.40
C PHE A 265 12.35 -8.01 -10.90
N SER A 266 12.91 -8.99 -11.63
CA SER A 266 12.93 -9.08 -13.07
C SER A 266 11.95 -10.15 -13.56
#